data_cd6e6241138e3352b3d5b56078f0e3c0
#
_entry.id   cd6e6241138e3352b3d5b56078f0e3c0
#
_cell.length_a   1.000
_cell.length_b   1.000
_cell.length_c   1.000
_cell.angle_alpha   90.00
_cell.angle_beta   90.00
_cell.angle_gamma   90.00
#
_symmetry.space_group_name_H-M   'P 1'
#
loop_
_entity.id
_entity.type
_entity.pdbx_description
1 polymer ?
#
loop_
_entity_poly.entity_id
_entity_poly.type
_entity_poly.pdbx_seq_one_letter_code
_entity_poly.pdbx_strand_id
1 'polypeptide(L)'
;MGSCGTVGPVRARYLVFFQYLGTDFNGVAAVRGNHRAVGVQNFLEEAAKRLNSVEPVRFTISSRTDAGVHALSNAAHLDICRRSGLPPYSPEVVTQALNTHLKHRDIRVLKAFRVPNDFHARRAATSRTYLYRLATGCSWPDQLPVFEQNVCWALQTKCLDVAAMQEAAQHLVGTHDFSAFQSAGSPTTNPVRTLRRVSVSSGPASLFALPQESRKLQFWTLEFESQSFLYRQVRRMTAVLVAVGQGTLTPTQVKAILESQDPLGKYQTRVAPARGLFLKSVLYDDFGPTS
;
A
#
# COMPACT_ATOMS: atom_id res chain seq x y z
N MET A 1 4.02 -5.15 -58.29
CA MET A 1 4.15 -6.06 -57.14
C MET A 1 4.30 -5.19 -55.90
N GLY A 2 3.17 -4.93 -55.20
CA GLY A 2 3.17 -4.13 -53.98
C GLY A 2 3.73 -4.96 -52.83
N SER A 3 4.79 -4.45 -52.18
CA SER A 3 5.30 -5.03 -50.95
C SER A 3 4.22 -4.91 -49.85
N CYS A 4 3.58 -6.02 -49.57
CA CYS A 4 2.72 -6.14 -48.38
C CYS A 4 3.65 -6.00 -47.16
N GLY A 5 3.77 -4.78 -46.62
CA GLY A 5 4.50 -4.54 -45.38
C GLY A 5 3.81 -5.34 -44.28
N THR A 6 4.47 -6.36 -43.75
CA THR A 6 4.03 -7.11 -42.60
C THR A 6 3.95 -6.15 -41.42
N VAL A 7 2.74 -5.68 -41.14
CA VAL A 7 2.46 -4.88 -39.92
C VAL A 7 2.83 -5.73 -38.70
N GLY A 8 3.88 -5.35 -37.98
CA GLY A 8 4.33 -6.08 -36.80
C GLY A 8 3.26 -6.14 -35.68
N PRO A 9 3.50 -6.93 -34.64
CA PRO A 9 2.57 -7.03 -33.52
C PRO A 9 2.36 -5.68 -32.82
N VAL A 10 1.11 -5.35 -32.46
CA VAL A 10 0.75 -4.08 -31.87
C VAL A 10 0.88 -4.17 -30.34
N ARG A 11 1.86 -3.44 -29.80
CA ARG A 11 2.08 -3.31 -28.35
C ARG A 11 1.32 -2.11 -27.80
N ALA A 12 0.60 -2.31 -26.69
CA ALA A 12 -0.10 -1.27 -25.97
C ALA A 12 0.18 -1.37 -24.47
N ARG A 13 0.50 -0.23 -23.84
CA ARG A 13 0.71 -0.14 -22.40
C ARG A 13 -0.54 0.30 -21.69
N TYR A 14 -0.80 -0.35 -20.55
CA TYR A 14 -1.93 -0.06 -19.67
C TYR A 14 -1.44 0.20 -18.24
N LEU A 15 -2.01 1.21 -17.61
CA LEU A 15 -1.97 1.42 -16.17
C LEU A 15 -3.23 0.79 -15.58
N VAL A 16 -3.07 -0.08 -14.60
CA VAL A 16 -4.18 -0.72 -13.90
C VAL A 16 -4.13 -0.38 -12.42
N PHE A 17 -5.29 -0.07 -11.85
CA PHE A 17 -5.50 0.09 -10.41
C PHE A 17 -6.15 -1.18 -9.88
N PHE A 18 -5.71 -1.63 -8.71
CA PHE A 18 -6.21 -2.86 -8.09
C PHE A 18 -6.15 -2.79 -6.57
N GLN A 19 -7.06 -3.50 -5.93
CA GLN A 19 -7.17 -3.62 -4.48
C GLN A 19 -6.95 -5.06 -4.05
N TYR A 20 -6.53 -5.24 -2.77
CA TYR A 20 -6.38 -6.57 -2.19
C TYR A 20 -6.38 -6.54 -0.65
N LEU A 21 -6.89 -7.63 -0.05
CA LEU A 21 -6.63 -7.97 1.34
C LEU A 21 -5.32 -8.76 1.40
N GLY A 22 -4.32 -8.20 2.10
CA GLY A 22 -2.95 -8.74 2.09
C GLY A 22 -2.69 -9.89 3.05
N THR A 23 -3.68 -10.30 3.86
CA THR A 23 -3.52 -11.24 4.98
C THR A 23 -2.78 -12.52 4.58
N ASP A 24 -3.17 -13.14 3.47
CA ASP A 24 -2.67 -14.44 3.03
C ASP A 24 -1.55 -14.33 1.97
N PHE A 25 -1.09 -13.11 1.67
CA PHE A 25 -0.05 -12.88 0.67
C PHE A 25 1.30 -12.55 1.31
N ASN A 26 2.36 -13.01 0.67
CA ASN A 26 3.74 -12.62 0.99
C ASN A 26 4.13 -11.26 0.39
N GLY A 27 3.21 -10.28 0.50
CA GLY A 27 3.31 -8.96 -0.10
C GLY A 27 2.79 -8.90 -1.54
N VAL A 28 2.97 -7.73 -2.16
CA VAL A 28 2.46 -7.50 -3.52
C VAL A 28 3.35 -8.12 -4.60
N ALA A 29 4.67 -8.13 -4.41
CA ALA A 29 5.63 -8.55 -5.43
C ALA A 29 5.53 -10.06 -5.74
N ALA A 30 5.74 -10.42 -7.00
CA ALA A 30 5.77 -11.82 -7.40
C ALA A 30 6.89 -12.57 -6.69
N VAL A 31 6.56 -13.71 -6.12
CA VAL A 31 7.53 -14.68 -5.60
C VAL A 31 7.84 -15.65 -6.74
N ARG A 32 9.14 -15.80 -7.05
CA ARG A 32 9.62 -16.67 -8.12
C ARG A 32 10.33 -17.88 -7.50
N GLY A 33 10.19 -19.03 -8.16
CA GLY A 33 10.73 -20.31 -7.67
C GLY A 33 9.66 -21.18 -7.02
N ASN A 34 10.09 -22.32 -6.48
CA ASN A 34 9.19 -23.35 -5.93
C ASN A 34 8.87 -23.06 -4.45
N HIS A 35 8.32 -21.89 -4.14
CA HIS A 35 7.97 -21.48 -2.80
C HIS A 35 6.47 -21.63 -2.54
N ARG A 36 6.09 -22.00 -1.30
CA ARG A 36 4.67 -21.99 -0.86
C ARG A 36 4.10 -20.57 -0.72
N ALA A 37 4.97 -19.56 -0.59
CA ALA A 37 4.59 -18.17 -0.47
C ALA A 37 4.23 -17.59 -1.85
N VAL A 38 3.13 -16.86 -1.94
CA VAL A 38 2.62 -16.28 -3.19
C VAL A 38 2.35 -14.78 -2.97
N GLY A 39 2.76 -13.94 -3.93
CA GLY A 39 2.45 -12.51 -3.93
C GLY A 39 1.23 -12.20 -4.80
N VAL A 40 0.60 -11.06 -4.57
CA VAL A 40 -0.56 -10.59 -5.36
C VAL A 40 -0.24 -10.55 -6.86
N GLN A 41 0.97 -10.10 -7.22
CA GLN A 41 1.43 -10.02 -8.60
C GLN A 41 1.42 -11.39 -9.32
N ASN A 42 1.64 -12.50 -8.61
CA ASN A 42 1.57 -13.84 -9.22
C ASN A 42 0.17 -14.12 -9.77
N PHE A 43 -0.88 -13.77 -9.03
CA PHE A 43 -2.27 -13.96 -9.47
C PHE A 43 -2.62 -13.03 -10.64
N LEU A 44 -2.18 -11.78 -10.59
CA LEU A 44 -2.38 -10.83 -11.70
C LEU A 44 -1.70 -11.31 -12.98
N GLU A 45 -0.45 -11.79 -12.91
CA GLU A 45 0.29 -12.32 -14.06
C GLU A 45 -0.36 -13.62 -14.59
N GLU A 46 -0.87 -14.47 -13.71
CA GLU A 46 -1.60 -15.69 -14.13
C GLU A 46 -2.90 -15.35 -14.87
N ALA A 47 -3.70 -14.41 -14.33
CA ALA A 47 -4.92 -13.92 -15.01
C ALA A 47 -4.58 -13.30 -16.39
N ALA A 48 -3.48 -12.56 -16.49
CA ALA A 48 -3.06 -11.89 -17.71
C ALA A 48 -2.63 -12.86 -18.83
N LYS A 49 -2.28 -14.11 -18.55
CA LYS A 49 -2.00 -15.13 -19.56
C LYS A 49 -3.20 -15.35 -20.51
N ARG A 50 -4.41 -15.06 -20.04
CA ARG A 50 -5.66 -15.17 -20.81
C ARG A 50 -5.96 -13.97 -21.71
N LEU A 51 -5.13 -12.92 -21.69
CA LEU A 51 -5.29 -11.76 -22.57
C LEU A 51 -4.79 -11.99 -24.00
N ASN A 52 -4.41 -13.21 -24.36
CA ASN A 52 -3.94 -13.57 -25.70
C ASN A 52 -2.82 -12.62 -26.20
N SER A 53 -1.92 -12.23 -25.32
CA SER A 53 -0.71 -11.49 -25.65
C SER A 53 0.32 -12.44 -26.30
N VAL A 54 0.99 -11.98 -27.35
CA VAL A 54 2.07 -12.72 -28.03
C VAL A 54 3.25 -12.90 -27.08
N GLU A 55 3.53 -11.89 -26.28
CA GLU A 55 4.59 -11.90 -25.26
C GLU A 55 3.99 -12.13 -23.87
N PRO A 56 4.73 -12.75 -22.93
CA PRO A 56 4.30 -12.90 -21.57
C PRO A 56 4.04 -11.55 -20.90
N VAL A 57 2.84 -11.34 -20.40
CA VAL A 57 2.46 -10.11 -19.68
C VAL A 57 3.13 -10.08 -18.31
N ARG A 58 3.84 -8.99 -18.02
CA ARG A 58 4.48 -8.72 -16.74
C ARG A 58 3.94 -7.44 -16.12
N PHE A 59 3.74 -7.46 -14.82
CA PHE A 59 3.30 -6.28 -14.08
C PHE A 59 4.49 -5.56 -13.45
N THR A 60 4.58 -4.27 -13.67
CA THR A 60 5.52 -3.39 -12.95
C THR A 60 4.75 -2.62 -11.89
N ILE A 61 4.86 -3.08 -10.65
CA ILE A 61 4.13 -2.55 -9.50
C ILE A 61 4.64 -1.16 -9.13
N SER A 62 3.72 -0.23 -8.85
CA SER A 62 4.02 1.14 -8.41
C SER A 62 4.54 1.17 -6.97
N SER A 63 3.84 0.53 -6.04
CA SER A 63 4.18 0.53 -4.62
C SER A 63 4.32 -0.89 -4.10
N ARG A 64 5.51 -1.22 -3.57
CA ARG A 64 5.71 -2.48 -2.86
C ARG A 64 5.07 -2.41 -1.49
N THR A 65 4.30 -3.44 -1.14
CA THR A 65 3.76 -3.67 0.20
C THR A 65 4.34 -4.95 0.77
N ASP A 66 4.55 -4.96 2.08
CA ASP A 66 5.05 -6.13 2.82
C ASP A 66 3.98 -7.23 2.92
N ALA A 67 4.39 -8.42 3.39
CA ALA A 67 3.48 -9.50 3.77
C ALA A 67 2.44 -9.00 4.78
N GLY A 68 1.17 -9.35 4.58
CA GLY A 68 0.06 -8.97 5.43
C GLY A 68 -0.42 -7.51 5.31
N VAL A 69 0.18 -6.69 4.44
CA VAL A 69 -0.23 -5.31 4.17
C VAL A 69 -1.27 -5.29 3.05
N HIS A 70 -2.31 -4.49 3.23
CA HIS A 70 -3.43 -4.37 2.31
C HIS A 70 -3.26 -3.21 1.33
N ALA A 71 -4.11 -3.16 0.30
CA ALA A 71 -4.25 -1.98 -0.54
C ALA A 71 -5.71 -1.74 -0.91
N LEU A 72 -6.16 -0.49 -0.74
CA LEU A 72 -7.43 -0.03 -1.28
C LEU A 72 -7.28 0.33 -2.76
N SER A 73 -6.12 0.86 -3.16
CA SER A 73 -5.81 1.17 -4.55
C SER A 73 -4.29 1.20 -4.76
N ASN A 74 -3.71 0.06 -5.16
CA ASN A 74 -2.36 0.01 -5.70
C ASN A 74 -2.43 0.14 -7.22
N ALA A 75 -1.29 0.41 -7.86
CA ALA A 75 -1.21 0.55 -9.31
C ALA A 75 -0.05 -0.26 -9.90
N ALA A 76 -0.20 -0.66 -11.14
CA ALA A 76 0.87 -1.27 -11.94
C ALA A 76 0.69 -0.94 -13.41
N HIS A 77 1.79 -0.92 -14.19
CA HIS A 77 1.65 -0.96 -15.63
C HIS A 77 1.99 -2.35 -16.18
N LEU A 78 1.38 -2.67 -17.32
CA LEU A 78 1.62 -3.88 -18.08
C LEU A 78 1.58 -3.56 -19.58
N ASP A 79 2.26 -4.39 -20.37
CA ASP A 79 2.21 -4.33 -21.82
C ASP A 79 1.46 -5.54 -22.36
N ILE A 80 0.55 -5.29 -23.30
CA ILE A 80 -0.17 -6.34 -24.03
C ILE A 80 0.23 -6.21 -25.50
N CYS A 81 0.81 -7.26 -26.03
CA CYS A 81 1.25 -7.35 -27.43
C CYS A 81 0.28 -8.24 -28.21
N ARG A 82 -0.54 -7.66 -29.09
CA ARG A 82 -1.49 -8.40 -29.90
C ARG A 82 -0.91 -8.82 -31.23
N ARG A 83 -1.43 -9.92 -31.78
CA ARG A 83 -1.06 -10.38 -33.14
C ARG A 83 -1.31 -9.28 -34.17
N SER A 84 -0.51 -9.30 -35.23
CA SER A 84 -0.65 -8.38 -36.36
C SER A 84 -2.09 -8.26 -36.84
N GLY A 85 -2.53 -7.04 -37.17
CA GLY A 85 -3.87 -6.73 -37.67
C GLY A 85 -4.96 -6.61 -36.60
N LEU A 86 -4.68 -6.92 -35.31
CA LEU A 86 -5.64 -6.77 -34.25
C LEU A 86 -5.43 -5.46 -33.47
N PRO A 87 -6.47 -4.63 -33.26
CA PRO A 87 -6.35 -3.40 -32.49
C PRO A 87 -6.07 -3.68 -31.01
N PRO A 88 -5.44 -2.76 -30.28
CA PRO A 88 -5.32 -2.86 -28.82
C PRO A 88 -6.68 -3.03 -28.14
N TYR A 89 -6.71 -3.71 -27.01
CA TYR A 89 -7.94 -3.80 -26.19
C TYR A 89 -8.35 -2.43 -25.65
N SER A 90 -9.66 -2.21 -25.45
CA SER A 90 -10.10 -1.09 -24.64
C SER A 90 -9.75 -1.32 -23.16
N PRO A 91 -9.57 -0.25 -22.37
CA PRO A 91 -9.29 -0.36 -20.92
C PRO A 91 -10.34 -1.18 -20.17
N GLU A 92 -11.61 -1.06 -20.54
CA GLU A 92 -12.73 -1.79 -19.95
C GLU A 92 -12.59 -3.30 -20.16
N VAL A 93 -12.24 -3.71 -21.40
CA VAL A 93 -11.98 -5.12 -21.74
C VAL A 93 -10.81 -5.67 -20.92
N VAL A 94 -9.73 -4.89 -20.76
CA VAL A 94 -8.59 -5.31 -19.92
C VAL A 94 -9.02 -5.51 -18.48
N THR A 95 -9.77 -4.56 -17.91
CA THR A 95 -10.30 -4.64 -16.53
C THR A 95 -11.20 -5.87 -16.33
N GLN A 96 -12.14 -6.07 -17.24
CA GLN A 96 -13.11 -7.17 -17.17
C GLN A 96 -12.41 -8.53 -17.33
N ALA A 97 -11.53 -8.67 -18.33
CA ALA A 97 -10.81 -9.90 -18.58
C ALA A 97 -9.90 -10.30 -17.42
N LEU A 98 -9.16 -9.34 -16.84
CA LEU A 98 -8.34 -9.60 -15.66
C LEU A 98 -9.20 -10.09 -14.49
N ASN A 99 -10.32 -9.44 -14.17
CA ASN A 99 -11.21 -9.87 -13.09
C ASN A 99 -11.83 -11.24 -13.34
N THR A 100 -12.25 -11.55 -14.59
CA THR A 100 -12.82 -12.84 -14.95
C THR A 100 -11.83 -13.99 -14.72
N HIS A 101 -10.55 -13.75 -14.98
CA HIS A 101 -9.52 -14.80 -14.89
C HIS A 101 -8.72 -14.79 -13.58
N LEU A 102 -8.88 -13.78 -12.75
CA LEU A 102 -8.12 -13.62 -11.49
C LEU A 102 -8.44 -14.74 -10.49
N LYS A 103 -9.69 -15.23 -10.44
CA LYS A 103 -10.14 -16.35 -9.61
C LYS A 103 -9.69 -16.28 -8.14
N HIS A 104 -9.58 -15.08 -7.57
CA HIS A 104 -9.20 -14.87 -6.18
C HIS A 104 -10.11 -13.81 -5.55
N ARG A 105 -10.78 -14.19 -4.44
CA ARG A 105 -11.77 -13.33 -3.76
C ARG A 105 -11.17 -12.08 -3.15
N ASP A 106 -9.89 -12.14 -2.76
CA ASP A 106 -9.21 -11.06 -2.01
C ASP A 106 -8.41 -10.12 -2.92
N ILE A 107 -8.52 -10.25 -4.25
CA ILE A 107 -7.89 -9.36 -5.23
C ILE A 107 -8.92 -8.91 -6.24
N ARG A 108 -8.93 -7.63 -6.58
CA ARG A 108 -9.81 -7.07 -7.61
C ARG A 108 -9.09 -5.97 -8.39
N VAL A 109 -9.17 -6.01 -9.72
CA VAL A 109 -8.80 -4.90 -10.61
C VAL A 109 -9.96 -3.89 -10.62
N LEU A 110 -9.64 -2.63 -10.33
CA LEU A 110 -10.63 -1.57 -10.21
C LEU A 110 -10.89 -0.90 -11.56
N LYS A 111 -9.81 -0.48 -12.22
CA LYS A 111 -9.86 0.26 -13.48
C LYS A 111 -8.55 0.12 -14.24
N ALA A 112 -8.61 0.19 -15.56
CA ALA A 112 -7.45 0.30 -16.44
C ALA A 112 -7.52 1.62 -17.23
N PHE A 113 -6.35 2.11 -17.63
CA PHE A 113 -6.17 3.24 -18.53
C PHE A 113 -5.15 2.88 -19.58
N ARG A 114 -5.35 3.32 -20.81
CA ARG A 114 -4.30 3.27 -21.81
C ARG A 114 -3.35 4.43 -21.57
N VAL A 115 -2.04 4.12 -21.54
CA VAL A 115 -1.00 5.11 -21.26
C VAL A 115 0.08 5.07 -22.33
N PRO A 116 0.89 6.14 -22.48
CA PRO A 116 2.04 6.13 -23.38
C PRO A 116 2.99 4.97 -23.10
N ASN A 117 3.69 4.48 -24.14
CA ASN A 117 4.57 3.30 -24.03
C ASN A 117 5.82 3.54 -23.15
N ASP A 118 6.19 4.77 -22.89
CA ASP A 118 7.27 5.18 -22.00
C ASP A 118 6.81 5.39 -20.55
N PHE A 119 5.49 5.38 -20.29
CA PHE A 119 4.92 5.52 -18.93
C PHE A 119 5.47 4.44 -18.00
N HIS A 120 5.86 4.85 -16.78
CA HIS A 120 6.37 3.93 -15.77
C HIS A 120 5.65 4.12 -14.44
N ALA A 121 4.77 3.19 -14.05
CA ALA A 121 3.89 3.28 -12.89
C ALA A 121 4.60 3.67 -11.58
N ARG A 122 5.83 3.21 -11.34
CA ARG A 122 6.56 3.55 -10.11
C ARG A 122 7.17 4.95 -10.16
N ARG A 123 7.68 5.40 -11.33
CA ARG A 123 8.41 6.67 -11.46
C ARG A 123 7.46 7.84 -11.66
N ALA A 124 6.38 7.62 -12.42
CA ALA A 124 5.37 8.64 -12.72
C ALA A 124 4.44 8.93 -11.54
N ALA A 125 4.44 8.12 -10.49
CA ALA A 125 3.60 8.37 -9.32
C ALA A 125 4.04 9.62 -8.58
N THR A 126 3.12 10.57 -8.39
CA THR A 126 3.33 11.87 -7.76
C THR A 126 3.06 11.84 -6.26
N SER A 127 2.17 10.95 -5.80
CA SER A 127 1.90 10.76 -4.38
C SER A 127 1.47 9.33 -4.07
N ARG A 128 1.76 8.91 -2.85
CA ARG A 128 1.24 7.69 -2.21
C ARG A 128 0.71 8.05 -0.85
N THR A 129 -0.52 7.61 -0.57
CA THR A 129 -1.13 7.76 0.75
C THR A 129 -1.28 6.39 1.38
N TYR A 130 -0.76 6.26 2.59
CA TYR A 130 -0.98 5.09 3.44
C TYR A 130 -1.95 5.44 4.56
N LEU A 131 -2.84 4.51 4.85
CA LEU A 131 -3.79 4.55 5.96
C LEU A 131 -3.40 3.46 6.95
N TYR A 132 -3.33 3.77 8.23
CA TYR A 132 -3.16 2.77 9.28
C TYR A 132 -4.35 2.80 10.22
N ARG A 133 -4.97 1.62 10.44
CA ARG A 133 -6.13 1.46 11.33
C ARG A 133 -5.70 0.83 12.65
N LEU A 134 -6.17 1.40 13.74
CA LEU A 134 -6.00 0.84 15.07
C LEU A 134 -7.26 1.02 15.92
N ALA A 135 -7.41 0.20 16.95
CA ALA A 135 -8.53 0.25 17.87
C ALA A 135 -8.03 0.25 19.31
N THR A 136 -8.72 1.01 20.18
CA THR A 136 -8.54 1.04 21.62
C THR A 136 -9.77 0.49 22.33
N GLY A 137 -9.66 0.25 23.65
CA GLY A 137 -10.74 -0.34 24.44
C GLY A 137 -10.75 -1.87 24.45
N CYS A 138 -9.73 -2.50 23.83
CA CYS A 138 -9.51 -3.94 23.88
C CYS A 138 -8.80 -4.32 25.19
N SER A 139 -9.32 -5.30 25.93
CA SER A 139 -8.65 -5.85 27.11
C SER A 139 -7.54 -6.85 26.72
N TRP A 140 -7.67 -7.49 25.56
CA TRP A 140 -6.67 -8.38 24.93
C TRP A 140 -6.72 -8.25 23.41
N PRO A 141 -5.66 -8.65 22.69
CA PRO A 141 -5.53 -8.44 21.24
C PRO A 141 -6.64 -9.07 20.39
N ASP A 142 -7.19 -10.21 20.83
CA ASP A 142 -8.17 -11.00 20.07
C ASP A 142 -9.63 -10.57 20.37
N GLN A 143 -9.83 -9.45 21.07
CA GLN A 143 -11.16 -8.92 21.42
C GLN A 143 -11.83 -8.18 20.25
N LEU A 144 -11.12 -7.93 19.17
CA LEU A 144 -11.74 -7.33 17.98
C LEU A 144 -12.75 -8.27 17.34
N PRO A 145 -13.87 -7.74 16.79
CA PRO A 145 -14.74 -8.52 15.94
C PRO A 145 -13.96 -9.24 14.85
N VAL A 146 -14.36 -10.46 14.48
CA VAL A 146 -13.65 -11.30 13.49
C VAL A 146 -13.37 -10.53 12.19
N PHE A 147 -14.31 -9.68 11.76
CA PHE A 147 -14.15 -8.87 10.53
C PHE A 147 -13.12 -7.75 10.65
N GLU A 148 -12.66 -7.41 11.86
CA GLU A 148 -11.67 -6.36 12.12
C GLU A 148 -10.28 -6.92 12.45
N GLN A 149 -10.17 -8.19 12.88
CA GLN A 149 -8.92 -8.79 13.39
C GLN A 149 -7.76 -8.71 12.39
N ASN A 150 -8.05 -8.91 11.10
CA ASN A 150 -7.03 -8.92 10.04
C ASN A 150 -6.82 -7.55 9.37
N VAL A 151 -7.58 -6.53 9.76
CA VAL A 151 -7.57 -5.20 9.12
C VAL A 151 -7.40 -4.04 10.10
N CYS A 152 -7.06 -4.36 11.36
CA CYS A 152 -6.90 -3.38 12.43
C CYS A 152 -5.87 -3.85 13.47
N TRP A 153 -5.15 -2.92 14.08
CA TRP A 153 -4.28 -3.20 15.23
C TRP A 153 -5.00 -2.92 16.54
N ALA A 154 -5.31 -3.97 17.32
CA ALA A 154 -5.86 -3.84 18.66
C ALA A 154 -4.79 -3.39 19.65
N LEU A 155 -5.04 -2.30 20.36
CA LEU A 155 -4.20 -1.78 21.42
C LEU A 155 -4.83 -2.09 22.79
N GLN A 156 -4.01 -2.63 23.70
CA GLN A 156 -4.39 -2.89 25.08
C GLN A 156 -4.36 -1.61 25.92
N THR A 157 -5.06 -0.58 25.46
CA THR A 157 -5.22 0.70 26.18
C THR A 157 -6.66 1.16 26.10
N LYS A 158 -7.13 1.85 27.14
CA LYS A 158 -8.49 2.39 27.15
C LYS A 158 -8.62 3.64 26.27
N CYS A 159 -7.60 4.47 26.26
CA CYS A 159 -7.59 5.73 25.53
C CYS A 159 -6.17 6.03 24.98
N LEU A 160 -6.11 6.91 24.02
CA LEU A 160 -4.88 7.51 23.48
C LEU A 160 -4.93 9.01 23.71
N ASP A 161 -3.79 9.59 24.02
CA ASP A 161 -3.61 11.04 23.95
C ASP A 161 -3.44 11.44 22.48
N VAL A 162 -4.57 11.71 21.82
CA VAL A 162 -4.63 12.05 20.41
C VAL A 162 -4.01 13.41 20.14
N ALA A 163 -4.13 14.36 21.09
CA ALA A 163 -3.54 15.69 20.95
C ALA A 163 -2.01 15.59 20.90
N ALA A 164 -1.42 14.83 21.81
CA ALA A 164 0.02 14.57 21.81
C ALA A 164 0.47 13.82 20.54
N MET A 165 -0.35 12.86 20.05
CA MET A 165 -0.06 12.18 18.77
C MET A 165 -0.09 13.14 17.59
N GLN A 166 -1.04 14.06 17.53
CA GLN A 166 -1.14 15.06 16.47
C GLN A 166 0.04 16.04 16.50
N GLU A 167 0.44 16.49 17.69
CA GLU A 167 1.65 17.31 17.89
C GLU A 167 2.90 16.56 17.39
N ALA A 168 3.09 15.31 17.82
CA ALA A 168 4.20 14.47 17.39
C ALA A 168 4.22 14.25 15.87
N ALA A 169 3.05 14.10 15.25
CA ALA A 169 2.91 13.92 13.81
C ALA A 169 3.41 15.13 13.03
N GLN A 170 3.27 16.35 13.56
CA GLN A 170 3.76 17.57 12.90
C GLN A 170 5.28 17.60 12.79
N HIS A 171 6.01 17.00 13.73
CA HIS A 171 7.48 16.89 13.64
C HIS A 171 7.95 16.01 12.46
N LEU A 172 7.10 15.12 11.98
CA LEU A 172 7.43 14.23 10.86
C LEU A 172 7.12 14.86 9.50
N VAL A 173 6.31 15.93 9.45
CA VAL A 173 5.96 16.63 8.20
C VAL A 173 7.16 17.44 7.70
N GLY A 174 7.37 17.44 6.39
CA GLY A 174 8.48 18.12 5.74
C GLY A 174 9.51 17.16 5.16
N THR A 175 10.65 17.72 4.78
CA THR A 175 11.78 16.97 4.21
C THR A 175 12.81 16.67 5.29
N HIS A 176 13.00 15.39 5.58
CA HIS A 176 13.91 14.93 6.63
C HIS A 176 14.69 13.70 6.19
N ASP A 177 15.79 13.45 6.86
CA ASP A 177 16.45 12.15 6.85
C ASP A 177 15.68 11.18 7.78
N PHE A 178 15.06 10.16 7.20
CA PHE A 178 14.28 9.15 7.91
C PHE A 178 15.06 7.87 8.24
N SER A 179 16.39 7.93 8.33
CA SER A 179 17.23 6.77 8.67
C SER A 179 16.75 6.08 9.95
N ALA A 180 16.37 6.84 11.00
CA ALA A 180 15.85 6.31 12.26
C ALA A 180 14.53 5.51 12.09
N PHE A 181 13.79 5.73 11.00
CA PHE A 181 12.55 5.04 10.68
C PHE A 181 12.71 3.99 9.56
N GLN A 182 13.93 3.74 9.12
CA GLN A 182 14.26 2.73 8.12
C GLN A 182 14.52 1.37 8.78
N SER A 183 13.98 0.30 8.21
CA SER A 183 14.33 -1.07 8.66
C SER A 183 15.56 -1.58 7.94
N ALA A 184 16.33 -2.42 8.61
CA ALA A 184 17.45 -3.15 8.02
C ALA A 184 16.99 -3.93 6.76
N GLY A 185 17.89 -4.08 5.80
CA GLY A 185 17.59 -4.71 4.50
C GLY A 185 16.87 -3.78 3.50
N SER A 186 16.78 -2.49 3.77
CA SER A 186 16.30 -1.51 2.79
C SER A 186 17.24 -1.45 1.58
N PRO A 187 16.71 -1.54 0.35
CA PRO A 187 17.54 -1.45 -0.86
C PRO A 187 17.96 -0.02 -1.21
N THR A 188 17.55 0.96 -0.42
CA THR A 188 17.77 2.40 -0.71
C THR A 188 18.90 2.94 0.13
N THR A 189 19.82 3.66 -0.52
CA THR A 189 20.96 4.35 0.09
C THR A 189 20.62 5.79 0.52
N ASN A 190 19.62 6.40 -0.12
CA ASN A 190 19.16 7.75 0.25
C ASN A 190 17.93 7.67 1.16
N PRO A 191 18.05 8.02 2.45
CA PRO A 191 16.94 7.97 3.41
C PRO A 191 16.09 9.26 3.45
N VAL A 192 16.45 10.29 2.70
CA VAL A 192 15.71 11.56 2.70
C VAL A 192 14.35 11.38 2.00
N ARG A 193 13.28 11.78 2.71
CA ARG A 193 11.91 11.77 2.19
C ARG A 193 11.20 13.07 2.58
N THR A 194 10.21 13.42 1.77
CA THR A 194 9.31 14.55 2.06
C THR A 194 7.94 14.01 2.40
N LEU A 195 7.54 14.10 3.65
CA LEU A 195 6.17 13.82 4.06
C LEU A 195 5.32 15.08 3.87
N ARG A 196 4.30 14.99 3.01
CA ARG A 196 3.38 16.10 2.75
C ARG A 196 2.34 16.25 3.85
N ARG A 197 1.91 15.11 4.41
CA ARG A 197 0.89 15.06 5.45
C ARG A 197 1.12 13.85 6.36
N VAL A 198 0.98 14.10 7.66
CA VAL A 198 0.80 13.06 8.68
C VAL A 198 -0.37 13.50 9.54
N SER A 199 -1.40 12.68 9.68
CA SER A 199 -2.59 13.01 10.46
C SER A 199 -3.05 11.85 11.32
N VAL A 200 -3.65 12.18 12.45
CA VAL A 200 -4.29 11.24 13.37
C VAL A 200 -5.72 11.72 13.58
N SER A 201 -6.69 10.84 13.38
CA SER A 201 -8.12 11.16 13.51
C SER A 201 -8.91 9.98 14.05
N SER A 202 -10.12 10.26 14.55
CA SER A 202 -11.08 9.19 14.84
C SER A 202 -11.44 8.47 13.54
N GLY A 203 -11.43 7.15 13.57
CA GLY A 203 -11.89 6.30 12.48
C GLY A 203 -13.37 5.99 12.58
N PRO A 204 -13.98 5.50 11.50
CA PRO A 204 -15.37 5.06 11.52
C PRO A 204 -15.53 3.89 12.50
N ALA A 205 -16.65 3.88 13.22
CA ALA A 205 -17.03 2.75 14.06
C ALA A 205 -17.19 1.48 13.20
N SER A 206 -16.92 0.32 13.80
CA SER A 206 -17.14 -0.94 13.10
C SER A 206 -18.65 -1.21 12.97
N LEU A 207 -19.08 -1.49 11.77
CA LEU A 207 -20.44 -1.97 11.48
C LEU A 207 -20.69 -3.39 12.02
N PHE A 208 -19.62 -4.10 12.38
CA PHE A 208 -19.67 -5.51 12.77
C PHE A 208 -19.49 -5.73 14.28
N ALA A 209 -19.31 -4.65 15.04
CA ALA A 209 -19.24 -4.74 16.50
C ALA A 209 -20.65 -4.81 17.08
N LEU A 210 -20.88 -5.72 18.04
CA LEU A 210 -22.12 -5.77 18.77
C LEU A 210 -22.31 -4.48 19.59
N PRO A 211 -23.55 -4.03 19.89
CA PRO A 211 -23.81 -2.77 20.61
C PRO A 211 -23.07 -2.64 21.94
N GLN A 212 -22.86 -3.76 22.64
CA GLN A 212 -22.11 -3.78 23.91
C GLN A 212 -20.60 -3.61 23.70
N GLU A 213 -20.05 -4.12 22.61
CA GLU A 213 -18.65 -3.99 22.22
C GLU A 213 -18.39 -2.61 21.62
N SER A 214 -19.29 -2.10 20.79
CA SER A 214 -19.21 -0.77 20.16
C SER A 214 -19.08 0.37 21.16
N ARG A 215 -19.62 0.21 22.37
CA ARG A 215 -19.51 1.22 23.45
C ARG A 215 -18.10 1.31 24.05
N LYS A 216 -17.28 0.28 23.90
CA LYS A 216 -15.92 0.19 24.47
C LYS A 216 -14.83 0.40 23.42
N LEU A 217 -15.09 -0.04 22.18
CA LEU A 217 -14.12 0.03 21.10
C LEU A 217 -14.14 1.41 20.44
N GLN A 218 -12.98 2.03 20.34
CA GLN A 218 -12.78 3.24 19.56
C GLN A 218 -11.77 2.96 18.44
N PHE A 219 -12.12 3.35 17.22
CA PHE A 219 -11.27 3.17 16.06
C PHE A 219 -10.56 4.49 15.72
N TRP A 220 -9.31 4.37 15.31
CA TRP A 220 -8.45 5.48 14.94
C TRP A 220 -7.80 5.23 13.60
N THR A 221 -7.54 6.29 12.87
CA THR A 221 -6.84 6.27 11.60
C THR A 221 -5.65 7.22 11.63
N LEU A 222 -4.51 6.73 11.14
CA LEU A 222 -3.34 7.54 10.85
C LEU A 222 -3.14 7.55 9.33
N GLU A 223 -2.97 8.73 8.74
CA GLU A 223 -2.68 8.84 7.32
C GLU A 223 -1.31 9.47 7.12
N PHE A 224 -0.58 8.93 6.14
CA PHE A 224 0.77 9.38 5.77
C PHE A 224 0.81 9.58 4.26
N GLU A 225 1.21 10.76 3.82
CA GLU A 225 1.32 11.10 2.41
C GLU A 225 2.73 11.55 2.04
N SER A 226 3.29 10.91 1.01
CA SER A 226 4.60 11.19 0.44
C SER A 226 4.68 10.71 -1.00
N GLN A 227 5.64 11.22 -1.76
CA GLN A 227 5.95 10.65 -3.07
C GLN A 227 6.50 9.22 -2.94
N SER A 228 7.28 8.93 -1.90
CA SER A 228 7.84 7.60 -1.65
C SER A 228 8.13 7.39 -0.17
N PHE A 229 8.20 6.13 0.24
CA PHE A 229 8.53 5.73 1.60
C PHE A 229 9.70 4.74 1.61
N LEU A 230 10.44 4.71 2.72
CA LEU A 230 11.46 3.72 3.00
C LEU A 230 10.83 2.38 3.41
N TYR A 231 11.62 1.32 3.42
CA TYR A 231 11.17 0.01 3.86
C TYR A 231 10.67 0.06 5.31
N ARG A 232 9.41 -0.29 5.52
CA ARG A 232 8.66 -0.27 6.79
C ARG A 232 8.55 1.10 7.47
N GLN A 233 8.89 2.20 6.81
CA GLN A 233 8.88 3.54 7.39
C GLN A 233 7.54 3.89 8.02
N VAL A 234 6.42 3.71 7.32
CA VAL A 234 5.07 4.03 7.82
C VAL A 234 4.77 3.24 9.10
N ARG A 235 5.09 1.94 9.14
CA ARG A 235 4.84 1.09 10.31
C ARG A 235 5.69 1.49 11.52
N ARG A 236 6.91 1.98 11.30
CA ARG A 236 7.78 2.50 12.37
C ARG A 236 7.27 3.83 12.89
N MET A 237 6.90 4.77 12.02
CA MET A 237 6.30 6.04 12.42
C MET A 237 4.99 5.80 13.19
N THR A 238 4.15 4.88 12.73
CA THR A 238 2.92 4.50 13.44
C THR A 238 3.22 3.99 14.86
N ALA A 239 4.21 3.11 15.02
CA ALA A 239 4.57 2.59 16.35
C ALA A 239 5.05 3.70 17.30
N VAL A 240 5.81 4.66 16.79
CA VAL A 240 6.26 5.84 17.57
C VAL A 240 5.08 6.72 17.97
N LEU A 241 4.18 7.04 17.03
CA LEU A 241 2.99 7.86 17.34
C LEU A 241 2.07 7.15 18.35
N VAL A 242 1.91 5.83 18.25
CA VAL A 242 1.15 5.05 19.23
C VAL A 242 1.82 5.10 20.61
N ALA A 243 3.15 5.00 20.68
CA ALA A 243 3.89 5.13 21.94
C ALA A 243 3.70 6.51 22.57
N VAL A 244 3.59 7.59 21.78
CA VAL A 244 3.21 8.92 22.27
C VAL A 244 1.79 8.91 22.81
N GLY A 245 0.82 8.38 22.07
CA GLY A 245 -0.57 8.30 22.52
C GLY A 245 -0.77 7.47 23.79
N GLN A 246 0.13 6.51 24.06
CA GLN A 246 0.14 5.72 25.30
C GLN A 246 0.95 6.38 26.43
N GLY A 247 1.54 7.56 26.21
CA GLY A 247 2.34 8.28 27.19
C GLY A 247 3.74 7.70 27.46
N THR A 248 4.20 6.75 26.64
CA THR A 248 5.55 6.15 26.78
C THR A 248 6.65 6.97 26.08
N LEU A 249 6.24 7.84 25.17
CA LEU A 249 7.11 8.84 24.52
C LEU A 249 6.42 10.22 24.58
N THR A 250 7.21 11.27 24.50
CA THR A 250 6.71 12.65 24.35
C THR A 250 6.81 13.09 22.88
N PRO A 251 6.02 14.08 22.44
CA PRO A 251 6.17 14.67 21.08
C PRO A 251 7.59 15.15 20.79
N THR A 252 8.27 15.78 21.75
CA THR A 252 9.65 16.23 21.61
C THR A 252 10.64 15.09 21.42
N GLN A 253 10.41 13.92 22.03
CA GLN A 253 11.24 12.75 21.80
C GLN A 253 11.10 12.20 20.37
N VAL A 254 9.94 12.36 19.72
CA VAL A 254 9.77 11.99 18.30
C VAL A 254 10.68 12.84 17.41
N LYS A 255 10.75 14.14 17.70
CA LYS A 255 11.70 15.05 17.02
C LYS A 255 13.14 14.61 17.26
N ALA A 256 13.53 14.30 18.49
CA ALA A 256 14.86 13.81 18.81
C ALA A 256 15.21 12.47 18.09
N ILE A 257 14.26 11.55 17.98
CA ILE A 257 14.42 10.30 17.20
C ILE A 257 14.70 10.62 15.74
N LEU A 258 13.93 11.53 15.14
CA LEU A 258 14.12 11.93 13.74
C LEU A 258 15.49 12.56 13.52
N GLU A 259 15.89 13.49 14.39
CA GLU A 259 17.16 14.20 14.32
C GLU A 259 18.37 13.31 14.60
N SER A 260 18.20 12.21 15.32
CA SER A 260 19.28 11.27 15.61
C SER A 260 19.80 10.57 14.37
N GLN A 261 18.99 10.43 13.33
CA GLN A 261 19.30 9.72 12.07
C GLN A 261 19.88 8.30 12.29
N ASP A 262 19.69 7.74 13.49
CA ASP A 262 20.28 6.46 13.88
C ASP A 262 19.30 5.30 13.68
N PRO A 263 19.53 4.42 12.67
CA PRO A 263 18.65 3.28 12.39
C PRO A 263 18.73 2.18 13.46
N LEU A 264 19.77 2.19 14.31
CA LEU A 264 20.03 1.20 15.35
C LEU A 264 19.90 1.80 16.77
N GLY A 265 19.48 3.05 16.88
CA GLY A 265 19.49 3.83 18.11
C GLY A 265 18.65 3.27 19.25
N LYS A 266 18.85 3.87 20.43
CA LYS A 266 18.16 3.57 21.70
C LYS A 266 16.63 3.50 21.57
N TYR A 267 16.07 4.18 20.59
CA TYR A 267 14.65 4.23 20.30
C TYR A 267 14.25 3.31 19.13
N GLN A 268 14.95 2.19 18.94
CA GLN A 268 14.51 1.17 17.97
C GLN A 268 13.06 0.79 18.28
N THR A 269 12.19 1.51 17.61
CA THR A 269 10.75 1.36 17.81
C THR A 269 10.31 0.04 17.22
N ARG A 270 9.43 -0.62 17.93
CA ARG A 270 8.71 -1.79 17.42
C ARG A 270 8.07 -1.39 16.07
N VAL A 271 8.04 -2.31 15.15
CA VAL A 271 7.33 -2.14 13.88
C VAL A 271 5.87 -2.46 14.11
N ALA A 272 4.97 -1.51 13.84
CA ALA A 272 3.53 -1.75 13.95
C ALA A 272 3.09 -2.95 13.08
N PRO A 273 2.10 -3.76 13.50
CA PRO A 273 1.63 -4.93 12.75
C PRO A 273 1.26 -4.59 11.29
N ALA A 274 1.50 -5.51 10.36
CA ALA A 274 1.17 -5.30 8.95
C ALA A 274 -0.35 -5.16 8.73
N ARG A 275 -1.15 -5.92 9.46
CA ARG A 275 -2.61 -6.00 9.32
C ARG A 275 -3.38 -4.68 9.47
N GLY A 276 -2.81 -3.67 10.14
CA GLY A 276 -3.45 -2.35 10.23
C GLY A 276 -3.12 -1.43 9.06
N LEU A 277 -2.15 -1.78 8.19
CA LEU A 277 -1.64 -0.92 7.14
C LEU A 277 -2.31 -1.18 5.80
N PHE A 278 -2.74 -0.09 5.16
CA PHE A 278 -3.31 -0.06 3.82
C PHE A 278 -2.59 0.95 2.96
N LEU A 279 -2.22 0.57 1.76
CA LEU A 279 -1.94 1.54 0.70
C LEU A 279 -3.29 2.10 0.23
N LYS A 280 -3.62 3.33 0.65
CA LYS A 280 -4.91 3.97 0.37
C LYS A 280 -5.02 4.35 -1.11
N SER A 281 -4.00 5.03 -1.64
CA SER A 281 -3.98 5.49 -3.02
C SER A 281 -2.58 5.70 -3.56
N VAL A 282 -2.48 5.62 -4.90
CA VAL A 282 -1.35 6.08 -5.69
C VAL A 282 -1.88 7.09 -6.68
N LEU A 283 -1.29 8.29 -6.72
CA LEU A 283 -1.72 9.36 -7.61
C LEU A 283 -0.73 9.55 -8.76
N TYR A 284 -1.27 9.94 -9.90
CA TYR A 284 -0.58 10.35 -11.12
C TYR A 284 -1.22 11.64 -11.62
N ASP A 285 -0.48 12.49 -12.31
CA ASP A 285 -0.99 13.81 -12.74
C ASP A 285 -2.18 13.67 -13.70
N ASP A 286 -2.11 12.71 -14.66
CA ASP A 286 -3.11 12.55 -15.71
C ASP A 286 -4.06 11.36 -15.49
N PHE A 287 -3.80 10.51 -14.49
CA PHE A 287 -4.53 9.26 -14.30
C PHE A 287 -4.82 9.03 -12.81
N GLY A 288 -6.06 8.75 -12.48
CA GLY A 288 -6.47 8.47 -11.09
C GLY A 288 -7.74 7.63 -11.01
N PRO A 289 -8.06 7.08 -9.82
CA PRO A 289 -9.30 6.33 -9.62
C PRO A 289 -10.56 7.17 -9.79
N THR A 290 -10.44 8.50 -9.73
CA THR A 290 -11.53 9.47 -9.84
C THR A 290 -11.68 10.11 -11.23
N SER A 291 -10.79 9.79 -12.17
CA SER A 291 -10.85 10.30 -13.56
C SER A 291 -11.56 9.33 -14.50
#